data_6d2120fa18192e5cc3a57fd9d31401e3
#
_entry.id   6d2120fa18192e5cc3a57fd9d31401e3
#
_cell.length_a   1.000
_cell.length_b   1.000
_cell.length_c   1.000
_cell.angle_alpha   90.00
_cell.angle_beta   90.00
_cell.angle_gamma   90.00
#
_symmetry.space_group_name_H-M   'P 1'
#
loop_
_entity.id
_entity.type
_entity.pdbx_description
1 polymer ?
#
loop_
_entity_poly.entity_id
_entity_poly.type
_entity_poly.pdbx_seq_one_letter_code
_entity_poly.pdbx_strand_id
1 'polypeptide(L)' 'MSKATELVLYRTCKRMIERGSTDGLAEKIDIFYAAGKLTDEHYAELTSMLDGKKEQA' A
#
# COMPACT_ATOMS: atom_id res chain seq x y z
N MET A 1 -13.55 -10.55 3.65
CA MET A 1 -12.67 -9.99 4.67
C MET A 1 -13.29 -8.75 5.26
N SER A 2 -13.05 -8.46 6.52
CA SER A 2 -13.68 -7.33 7.17
C SER A 2 -13.03 -6.01 6.78
N LYS A 3 -13.81 -4.92 6.86
CA LYS A 3 -13.29 -3.58 6.60
C LYS A 3 -12.15 -3.23 7.55
N ALA A 4 -12.19 -3.75 8.77
CA ALA A 4 -11.15 -3.49 9.75
C ALA A 4 -9.79 -4.04 9.28
N THR A 5 -9.79 -5.24 8.70
CA THR A 5 -8.57 -5.85 8.18
C THR A 5 -8.02 -5.04 7.00
N GLU A 6 -8.89 -4.63 6.09
CA GLU A 6 -8.49 -3.81 4.95
C GLU A 6 -7.90 -2.49 5.41
N LEU A 7 -8.50 -1.86 6.42
CA LEU A 7 -8.02 -0.60 6.95
C LEU A 7 -6.65 -0.75 7.62
N VAL A 8 -6.46 -1.84 8.37
CA VAL A 8 -5.18 -2.10 9.03
C VAL A 8 -4.07 -2.26 7.99
N LEU A 9 -4.33 -3.04 6.93
CA LEU A 9 -3.35 -3.24 5.88
C LEU A 9 -3.01 -1.92 5.18
N TYR A 10 -4.02 -1.12 4.88
CA TYR A 10 -3.82 0.17 4.25
C TYR A 10 -2.94 1.08 5.13
N ARG A 11 -3.27 1.19 6.40
CA ARG A 11 -2.53 2.04 7.33
C ARG A 11 -1.08 1.56 7.49
N THR A 12 -0.88 0.26 7.57
CA THR A 12 0.45 -0.31 7.70
C THR A 12 1.30 0.03 6.49
N CYS A 13 0.76 -0.18 5.29
CA CYS A 13 1.47 0.14 4.06
C CYS A 13 1.76 1.63 3.96
N LYS A 14 0.79 2.47 4.30
CA LYS A 14 0.96 3.91 4.27
C LYS A 14 2.10 4.35 5.19
N ARG A 15 2.13 3.81 6.41
CA ARG A 15 3.18 4.13 7.37
C ARG A 15 4.55 3.71 6.85
N MET A 16 4.64 2.54 6.25
CA MET A 16 5.90 2.05 5.69
C MET A 16 6.41 2.98 4.59
N ILE A 17 5.51 3.45 3.73
CA ILE A 17 5.87 4.38 2.67
C ILE A 17 6.37 5.70 3.27
N GLU A 18 5.68 6.21 4.27
CA GLU A 18 6.06 7.47 4.92
C GLU A 18 7.43 7.38 5.59
N ARG A 19 7.78 6.20 6.07
CA ARG A 19 9.07 5.96 6.72
C ARG A 19 10.18 5.66 5.72
N GLY A 20 9.86 5.52 4.46
CA GLY A 20 10.83 5.17 3.44
C GLY A 20 11.11 3.68 3.34
N SER A 21 10.36 2.84 4.05
CA SER A 21 10.52 1.38 4.02
C SER A 21 9.75 0.81 2.85
N THR A 22 10.19 1.12 1.63
CA THR A 22 9.44 0.76 0.42
C THR A 22 10.01 -0.43 -0.34
N ASP A 23 11.09 -1.03 0.15
CA ASP A 23 11.73 -2.16 -0.52
C ASP A 23 10.77 -3.35 -0.59
N GLY A 24 10.44 -3.78 -1.82
CA GLY A 24 9.52 -4.88 -2.03
C GLY A 24 8.07 -4.58 -1.68
N LEU A 25 7.77 -3.36 -1.26
CA LEU A 25 6.42 -3.02 -0.81
C LEU A 25 5.42 -2.96 -1.96
N ALA A 26 5.84 -2.47 -3.12
CA ALA A 26 4.97 -2.42 -4.29
C ALA A 26 4.43 -3.80 -4.64
N GLU A 27 5.30 -4.81 -4.58
CA GLU A 27 4.92 -6.19 -4.85
C GLU A 27 3.95 -6.71 -3.81
N LYS A 28 4.18 -6.40 -2.54
CA LYS A 28 3.27 -6.81 -1.47
C LYS A 28 1.90 -6.17 -1.62
N ILE A 29 1.85 -4.90 -2.00
CA ILE A 29 0.60 -4.19 -2.22
C ILE A 29 -0.19 -4.85 -3.36
N ASP A 30 0.50 -5.21 -4.44
CA ASP A 30 -0.13 -5.91 -5.56
C ASP A 30 -0.72 -7.24 -5.12
N ILE A 31 0.02 -7.98 -4.30
CA ILE A 31 -0.44 -9.28 -3.79
C ILE A 31 -1.68 -9.10 -2.91
N PHE A 32 -1.66 -8.12 -2.03
CA PHE A 32 -2.80 -7.83 -1.15
C PHE A 32 -4.03 -7.43 -1.96
N TYR A 33 -3.83 -6.62 -2.98
CA TYR A 33 -4.93 -6.20 -3.84
C TYR A 33 -5.52 -7.40 -4.61
N ALA A 34 -4.67 -8.23 -5.19
CA ALA A 34 -5.09 -9.41 -5.91
C ALA A 34 -5.84 -10.40 -5.01
N ALA A 35 -5.47 -10.45 -3.73
CA ALA A 35 -6.12 -11.30 -2.75
C ALA A 35 -7.43 -10.71 -2.21
N GLY A 36 -7.82 -9.53 -2.67
CA GLY A 36 -9.04 -8.86 -2.21
C GLY A 36 -8.90 -8.21 -0.84
N LYS A 37 -7.67 -7.98 -0.40
CA LYS A 37 -7.40 -7.39 0.92
C LYS A 37 -7.27 -5.88 0.91
N LEU A 38 -7.30 -5.27 -0.26
CA LEU A 38 -7.27 -3.81 -0.42
C LEU A 38 -8.39 -3.41 -1.37
N THR A 39 -8.99 -2.25 -1.10
CA THR A 39 -9.98 -1.67 -2.01
C THR A 39 -9.25 -1.03 -3.18
N ASP A 40 -9.99 -0.80 -4.28
CA ASP A 40 -9.44 -0.09 -5.44
C ASP A 40 -8.90 1.28 -5.04
N GLU A 41 -9.63 1.97 -4.18
CA GLU A 41 -9.22 3.31 -3.73
C GLU A 41 -7.93 3.26 -2.94
N HIS A 42 -7.82 2.33 -1.99
CA HIS A 42 -6.62 2.18 -1.18
C HIS A 42 -5.43 1.76 -2.02
N TYR A 43 -5.65 0.85 -2.96
CA TYR A 43 -4.58 0.41 -3.85
C TYR A 43 -4.05 1.58 -4.67
N ALA A 44 -4.94 2.36 -5.27
CA ALA A 44 -4.54 3.51 -6.08
C ALA A 44 -3.77 4.54 -5.25
N GLU A 45 -4.23 4.80 -4.03
CA GLU A 45 -3.56 5.76 -3.16
C GLU A 45 -2.17 5.29 -2.78
N LEU A 46 -2.03 4.02 -2.38
CA LEU A 46 -0.74 3.47 -1.98
C LEU A 46 0.26 3.46 -3.14
N THR A 47 -0.19 3.06 -4.32
CA THR A 47 0.70 3.05 -5.49
C THR A 47 1.12 4.46 -5.87
N SER A 48 0.23 5.43 -5.74
CA SER A 48 0.54 6.83 -6.00
C SER A 48 1.60 7.35 -5.02
N MET A 49 1.47 7.00 -3.75
CA MET A 49 2.45 7.38 -2.73
C MET A 49 3.82 6.78 -3.03
N LEU A 50 3.84 5.52 -3.46
CA LEU A 50 5.09 4.85 -3.81
C LEU A 50 5.78 5.54 -4.98
N ASP A 51 5.02 5.91 -6.00
CA ASP A 51 5.56 6.61 -7.17
C ASP A 51 6.16 7.94 -6.76
N GLY A 52 5.51 8.67 -5.88
CA GLY A 52 6.03 9.93 -5.37
C GLY A 52 7.36 9.75 -4.65
N LYS A 53 7.50 8.69 -3.87
CA LYS A 53 8.76 8.40 -3.17
C LYS A 53 9.86 8.05 -4.15
N LYS A 54 9.55 7.26 -5.18
CA LYS A 54 10.53 6.91 -6.20
C LYS A 54 11.06 8.13 -6.92
N GLU A 55 10.19 9.08 -7.23
CA GLU A 55 10.58 10.30 -7.93
C GLU A 55 11.48 11.19 -7.08
N GLN A 56 11.39 11.10 -5.77
CA GLN A 56 12.20 11.87 -4.86
C GLN A 56 13.59 11.28 -4.66
N ALA A 57 13.75 10.03 -5.02
CA ALA A 57 15.04 9.38 -4.93
C ALA A 57 15.95 9.79 -6.09
#